data_72443d807c6caf9351910da17a4b962d
#
_entry.id   72443d807c6caf9351910da17a4b962d
#
_cell.length_a   1.000
_cell.length_b   1.000
_cell.length_c   1.000
_cell.angle_alpha   90.00
_cell.angle_beta   90.00
_cell.angle_gamma   90.00
#
_symmetry.space_group_name_H-M   'P 1'
#
loop_
_entity.id
_entity.type
_entity.pdbx_description
1 polymer ?
#
loop_
_entity_poly.entity_id
_entity_poly.type
_entity_poly.pdbx_seq_one_letter_code
_entity_poly.pdbx_strand_id
1 'polypeptide(L)'
;MKKLLGILVLGLLLSSCATNEAQLYFAIDKSDKTIGMPAANVDLAGDIKNMFRNNGWKVLIVETGSVKTKGETGKNTELQTVAESNARYLLYLDQDHWDYCFPSLTNKLIKYDITIVDNKSGEQVFFAKGNDCRTKINEILKTEFAAFW
;
A
#
# COMPACT_ATOMS: atom_id res chain seq x y z
N MET A 1 37.61 23.86 -9.24
CA MET A 1 37.07 22.53 -9.54
C MET A 1 36.85 21.65 -8.31
N LYS A 2 37.69 21.64 -7.29
CA LYS A 2 37.51 20.80 -6.08
C LYS A 2 36.28 21.17 -5.22
N LYS A 3 35.84 22.42 -5.19
CA LYS A 3 34.66 22.88 -4.41
C LYS A 3 33.32 22.49 -5.06
N LEU A 4 33.26 22.38 -6.38
CA LEU A 4 32.05 21.94 -7.10
C LEU A 4 31.76 20.44 -6.91
N LEU A 5 32.82 19.64 -6.81
CA LEU A 5 32.68 18.19 -6.58
C LEU A 5 32.07 17.88 -5.20
N GLY A 6 32.45 18.67 -4.17
CA GLY A 6 31.91 18.52 -2.82
C GLY A 6 30.41 18.80 -2.73
N ILE A 7 29.91 19.79 -3.47
CA ILE A 7 28.47 20.15 -3.47
C ILE A 7 27.66 19.08 -4.21
N LEU A 8 28.21 18.48 -5.27
CA LEU A 8 27.55 17.44 -6.04
C LEU A 8 27.42 16.12 -5.25
N VAL A 9 28.45 15.78 -4.45
CA VAL A 9 28.42 14.60 -3.56
C VAL A 9 27.45 14.80 -2.38
N LEU A 10 27.38 16.02 -1.83
CA LEU A 10 26.45 16.31 -0.73
C LEU A 10 24.98 16.28 -1.22
N GLY A 11 24.72 16.72 -2.45
CA GLY A 11 23.39 16.66 -3.07
C GLY A 11 22.89 15.22 -3.32
N LEU A 12 23.77 14.29 -3.62
CA LEU A 12 23.46 12.88 -3.83
C LEU A 12 23.17 12.11 -2.53
N LEU A 13 23.67 12.59 -1.39
CA LEU A 13 23.44 11.96 -0.10
C LEU A 13 22.12 12.37 0.56
N LEU A 14 21.45 13.41 0.07
CA LEU A 14 20.18 13.91 0.62
C LEU A 14 18.93 13.29 -0.05
N SER A 15 19.09 12.44 -1.07
CA SER A 15 17.96 11.89 -1.84
C SER A 15 17.46 10.52 -1.37
N SER A 16 17.84 10.02 -0.18
CA SER A 16 17.60 8.62 0.20
C SER A 16 16.68 8.40 1.40
N CYS A 17 15.68 9.25 1.64
CA CYS A 17 14.76 9.02 2.77
C CYS A 17 13.38 8.44 2.41
N ALA A 18 13.04 8.31 1.14
CA ALA A 18 11.78 7.71 0.71
C ALA A 18 12.08 6.39 -0.03
N THR A 19 11.70 5.27 0.57
CA THR A 19 11.80 3.95 -0.06
C THR A 19 10.39 3.47 -0.34
N ASN A 20 10.01 3.39 -1.62
CA ASN A 20 8.74 2.83 -2.03
C ASN A 20 9.01 1.68 -3.00
N GLU A 21 8.35 0.57 -2.78
CA GLU A 21 8.42 -0.65 -3.59
C GLU A 21 7.00 -1.09 -3.90
N ALA A 22 6.73 -1.42 -5.17
CA ALA A 22 5.46 -2.00 -5.56
C ALA A 22 5.69 -3.08 -6.62
N GLN A 23 4.87 -4.13 -6.60
CA GLN A 23 4.94 -5.23 -7.55
C GLN A 23 3.56 -5.82 -7.83
N LEU A 24 3.24 -5.95 -9.11
CA LEU A 24 2.11 -6.72 -9.61
C LEU A 24 2.62 -8.11 -10.01
N TYR A 25 2.08 -9.16 -9.41
CA TYR A 25 2.51 -10.54 -9.67
C TYR A 25 1.68 -11.23 -10.75
N PHE A 26 0.37 -10.92 -10.81
CA PHE A 26 -0.57 -11.55 -11.72
C PHE A 26 -1.50 -10.52 -12.35
N ALA A 27 -2.01 -10.84 -13.54
CA ALA A 27 -3.02 -10.02 -14.18
C ALA A 27 -4.32 -9.99 -13.36
N ILE A 28 -4.92 -8.82 -13.27
CA ILE A 28 -6.16 -8.62 -12.54
C ILE A 28 -7.35 -9.02 -13.40
N ASP A 29 -8.18 -9.92 -12.90
CA ASP A 29 -9.46 -10.25 -13.52
C ASP A 29 -10.48 -9.13 -13.23
N LYS A 30 -10.80 -8.35 -14.27
CA LYS A 30 -11.72 -7.21 -14.20
C LYS A 30 -13.18 -7.59 -14.43
N SER A 31 -13.49 -8.87 -14.59
CA SER A 31 -14.87 -9.36 -14.75
C SER A 31 -15.67 -9.27 -13.44
N ASP A 32 -14.98 -9.37 -12.30
CA ASP A 32 -15.56 -9.23 -10.96
C ASP A 32 -14.81 -8.13 -10.19
N LYS A 33 -15.28 -6.90 -10.29
CA LYS A 33 -14.73 -5.72 -9.64
C LYS A 33 -15.19 -5.57 -8.19
N THR A 34 -14.97 -6.60 -7.38
CA THR A 34 -15.26 -6.58 -5.95
C THR A 34 -13.98 -6.68 -5.13
N ILE A 35 -13.79 -5.78 -4.17
CA ILE A 35 -12.64 -5.78 -3.28
C ILE A 35 -13.08 -5.62 -1.83
N GLY A 36 -12.61 -6.51 -0.97
CA GLY A 36 -12.78 -6.43 0.48
C GLY A 36 -11.68 -5.60 1.11
N MET A 37 -12.07 -4.68 1.99
CA MET A 37 -11.13 -3.76 2.66
C MET A 37 -11.53 -3.57 4.11
N PRO A 38 -10.58 -3.23 5.01
CA PRO A 38 -10.87 -2.98 6.42
C PRO A 38 -11.85 -1.81 6.61
N ALA A 39 -12.60 -1.81 7.71
CA ALA A 39 -13.59 -0.77 8.01
C ALA A 39 -12.99 0.64 8.19
N ALA A 40 -11.71 0.75 8.57
CA ALA A 40 -11.02 2.03 8.76
C ALA A 40 -11.19 2.97 7.55
N ASN A 41 -11.50 4.24 7.82
CA ASN A 41 -11.67 5.30 6.82
C ASN A 41 -10.68 6.45 7.02
N VAL A 42 -9.60 6.20 7.71
CA VAL A 42 -8.57 7.19 8.02
C VAL A 42 -7.34 6.98 7.14
N ASP A 43 -6.63 8.07 6.88
CA ASP A 43 -5.37 8.08 6.17
C ASP A 43 -5.41 7.30 4.82
N LEU A 44 -4.48 6.40 4.58
CA LEU A 44 -4.40 5.65 3.33
C LEU A 44 -5.59 4.72 3.10
N ALA A 45 -6.18 4.16 4.16
CA ALA A 45 -7.35 3.28 4.01
C ALA A 45 -8.53 4.01 3.36
N GLY A 46 -8.80 5.25 3.76
CA GLY A 46 -9.82 6.10 3.15
C GLY A 46 -9.50 6.46 1.71
N ASP A 47 -8.25 6.84 1.44
CA ASP A 47 -7.78 7.23 0.12
C ASP A 47 -7.88 6.07 -0.87
N ILE A 48 -7.42 4.88 -0.50
CA ILE A 48 -7.45 3.68 -1.34
C ILE A 48 -8.90 3.27 -1.64
N LYS A 49 -9.80 3.30 -0.64
CA LYS A 49 -11.23 3.03 -0.87
C LYS A 49 -11.82 3.96 -1.92
N ASN A 50 -11.50 5.25 -1.84
CA ASN A 50 -11.97 6.22 -2.81
C ASN A 50 -11.37 5.98 -4.19
N MET A 51 -10.09 5.60 -4.30
CA MET A 51 -9.47 5.23 -5.58
C MET A 51 -10.22 4.08 -6.24
N PHE A 52 -10.49 2.99 -5.52
CA PHE A 52 -11.22 1.85 -6.06
C PHE A 52 -12.66 2.20 -6.44
N ARG A 53 -13.40 2.91 -5.59
CA ARG A 53 -14.79 3.33 -5.89
C ARG A 53 -14.88 4.23 -7.11
N ASN A 54 -13.96 5.19 -7.24
CA ASN A 54 -13.94 6.13 -8.36
C ASN A 54 -13.62 5.44 -9.71
N ASN A 55 -13.01 4.23 -9.66
CA ASN A 55 -12.72 3.40 -10.83
C ASN A 55 -13.71 2.23 -11.01
N GLY A 56 -14.89 2.34 -10.41
CA GLY A 56 -16.02 1.43 -10.63
C GLY A 56 -15.94 0.11 -9.87
N TRP A 57 -15.11 0.03 -8.82
CA TRP A 57 -15.03 -1.13 -7.96
C TRP A 57 -16.07 -1.06 -6.83
N LYS A 58 -16.70 -2.19 -6.53
CA LYS A 58 -17.52 -2.36 -5.35
C LYS A 58 -16.62 -2.68 -4.16
N VAL A 59 -16.52 -1.75 -3.21
CA VAL A 59 -15.74 -1.94 -1.99
C VAL A 59 -16.62 -2.53 -0.91
N LEU A 60 -16.31 -3.73 -0.47
CA LEU A 60 -16.96 -4.44 0.64
C LEU A 60 -16.13 -4.21 1.91
N ILE A 61 -16.82 -3.98 3.01
CA ILE A 61 -16.15 -3.87 4.31
C ILE A 61 -16.02 -5.28 4.88
N VAL A 62 -14.79 -5.68 5.17
CA VAL A 62 -14.47 -6.98 5.74
C VAL A 62 -13.65 -6.79 7.01
N GLU A 63 -13.86 -7.66 7.98
CA GLU A 63 -12.97 -7.73 9.13
C GLU A 63 -11.69 -8.46 8.69
N THR A 64 -10.74 -7.70 8.19
CA THR A 64 -9.39 -8.22 7.96
C THR A 64 -8.67 -8.24 9.30
N GLY A 65 -8.44 -9.42 9.85
CA GLY A 65 -7.52 -9.56 10.96
C GLY A 65 -6.17 -8.97 10.57
N SER A 66 -5.59 -8.15 11.44
CA SER A 66 -4.25 -7.61 11.21
C SER A 66 -3.29 -8.77 11.02
N VAL A 67 -2.65 -8.85 9.86
CA VAL A 67 -1.49 -9.73 9.68
C VAL A 67 -0.36 -9.13 10.52
N LYS A 68 -0.26 -9.55 11.77
CA LYS A 68 0.92 -9.26 12.58
C LYS A 68 2.02 -10.17 12.09
N THR A 69 2.86 -9.69 11.20
CA THR A 69 4.16 -10.29 10.93
C THR A 69 5.00 -10.15 12.20
N LYS A 70 4.97 -11.15 13.08
CA LYS A 70 6.03 -11.33 14.06
C LYS A 70 7.29 -11.68 13.27
N GLY A 71 8.22 -10.74 13.22
CA GLY A 71 9.55 -11.00 12.72
C GLY A 71 10.25 -12.01 13.61
N GLU A 72 10.28 -13.26 13.17
CA GLU A 72 11.27 -14.24 13.53
C GLU A 72 11.61 -15.07 12.29
N THR A 73 12.87 -15.17 12.07
CA THR A 73 13.59 -15.85 11.00
C THR A 73 13.04 -17.24 10.74
N GLY A 74 12.47 -17.45 9.56
CA GLY A 74 12.31 -18.79 8.98
C GLY A 74 10.99 -19.49 9.31
N LYS A 75 10.20 -19.69 8.25
CA LYS A 75 9.08 -20.61 8.05
C LYS A 75 7.68 -20.07 8.28
N ASN A 76 6.93 -20.14 7.16
CA ASN A 76 5.48 -20.17 7.02
C ASN A 76 4.74 -18.92 7.50
N THR A 77 4.50 -18.05 6.55
CA THR A 77 3.41 -17.07 6.65
C THR A 77 2.10 -17.84 6.58
N GLU A 78 1.59 -18.29 7.70
CA GLU A 78 0.20 -18.72 7.80
C GLU A 78 -0.67 -17.47 7.68
N LEU A 79 -1.32 -17.32 6.54
CA LEU A 79 -2.46 -16.44 6.35
C LEU A 79 -3.60 -16.99 7.21
N GLN A 80 -3.65 -16.60 8.50
CA GLN A 80 -4.75 -16.98 9.36
C GLN A 80 -6.01 -16.19 8.94
N THR A 81 -6.94 -16.95 8.48
CA THR A 81 -8.39 -16.72 8.48
C THR A 81 -8.86 -15.52 7.69
N VAL A 82 -9.07 -15.75 6.42
CA VAL A 82 -9.97 -14.99 5.59
C VAL A 82 -11.35 -15.01 6.22
N ALA A 83 -11.84 -13.85 6.69
CA ALA A 83 -13.26 -13.70 6.93
C ALA A 83 -14.00 -14.10 5.65
N GLU A 84 -15.09 -14.85 5.74
CA GLU A 84 -15.93 -15.25 4.61
C GLU A 84 -16.42 -13.97 3.91
N SER A 85 -15.66 -13.51 2.95
CA SER A 85 -15.98 -12.33 2.14
C SER A 85 -16.32 -12.79 0.73
N ASN A 86 -17.47 -12.35 0.22
CA ASN A 86 -17.84 -12.54 -1.18
C ASN A 86 -17.05 -11.61 -2.14
N ALA A 87 -16.03 -10.92 -1.67
CA ALA A 87 -15.17 -10.11 -2.51
C ALA A 87 -14.23 -10.99 -3.33
N ARG A 88 -14.02 -10.64 -4.61
CA ARG A 88 -13.05 -11.30 -5.47
C ARG A 88 -11.62 -11.09 -4.97
N TYR A 89 -11.31 -9.89 -4.52
CA TYR A 89 -10.00 -9.54 -4.00
C TYR A 89 -10.10 -9.07 -2.55
N LEU A 90 -9.05 -9.31 -1.78
CA LEU A 90 -8.93 -8.85 -0.40
C LEU A 90 -7.69 -7.98 -0.28
N LEU A 91 -7.88 -6.76 0.21
CA LEU A 91 -6.79 -5.83 0.48
C LEU A 91 -6.48 -5.81 1.97
N TYR A 92 -5.25 -6.11 2.29
CA TYR A 92 -4.65 -5.98 3.61
C TYR A 92 -3.80 -4.72 3.62
N LEU A 93 -3.98 -3.89 4.63
CA LEU A 93 -3.24 -2.65 4.81
C LEU A 93 -2.75 -2.58 6.24
N ASP A 94 -1.44 -2.53 6.39
CA ASP A 94 -0.78 -2.07 7.60
C ASP A 94 -0.25 -0.66 7.37
N GLN A 95 -0.54 0.27 8.27
CA GLN A 95 -0.09 1.65 8.17
C GLN A 95 0.22 2.21 9.55
N ASP A 96 1.33 2.92 9.64
CA ASP A 96 1.75 3.61 10.84
C ASP A 96 2.13 5.06 10.52
N HIS A 97 1.54 5.99 11.26
CA HIS A 97 1.85 7.42 11.15
C HIS A 97 2.79 7.80 12.30
N TRP A 98 3.95 8.34 11.97
CA TRP A 98 4.95 8.66 12.96
C TRP A 98 5.45 10.11 12.94
N ASP A 99 5.17 10.87 11.88
CA ASP A 99 5.57 12.28 11.75
C ASP A 99 4.72 13.02 10.70
N TYR A 100 5.05 14.29 10.44
CA TYR A 100 4.44 15.12 9.43
C TYR A 100 5.48 15.63 8.44
N CYS A 101 5.07 15.76 7.17
CA CYS A 101 5.93 16.26 6.11
C CYS A 101 5.97 17.78 6.11
N PHE A 102 7.16 18.34 6.28
CA PHE A 102 7.37 19.78 6.15
C PHE A 102 7.10 20.28 4.71
N PRO A 103 6.49 21.47 4.51
CA PRO A 103 6.05 22.43 5.53
C PRO A 103 4.60 22.21 6.03
N SER A 104 3.93 21.16 5.63
CA SER A 104 2.52 20.91 5.94
C SER A 104 2.34 20.09 7.21
N LEU A 105 1.69 20.65 8.21
CA LEU A 105 1.34 19.96 9.46
C LEU A 105 0.14 19.00 9.29
N THR A 106 -0.44 18.89 8.11
CA THR A 106 -1.56 17.98 7.81
C THR A 106 -1.17 16.82 6.91
N ASN A 107 0.01 16.91 6.24
CA ASN A 107 0.52 15.87 5.38
C ASN A 107 1.35 14.88 6.21
N LYS A 108 0.74 13.78 6.58
CA LYS A 108 1.35 12.76 7.44
C LYS A 108 2.48 12.02 6.72
N LEU A 109 3.54 11.74 7.44
CA LEU A 109 4.58 10.79 7.06
C LEU A 109 4.14 9.40 7.50
N ILE A 110 3.90 8.50 6.54
CA ILE A 110 3.27 7.19 6.77
C ILE A 110 4.20 6.09 6.28
N LYS A 111 4.44 5.12 7.16
CA LYS A 111 4.95 3.80 6.77
C LYS A 111 3.76 2.93 6.41
N TYR A 112 3.84 2.22 5.28
CA TYR A 112 2.74 1.39 4.81
C TYR A 112 3.21 0.06 4.23
N ASP A 113 2.36 -0.93 4.34
CA ASP A 113 2.45 -2.23 3.69
C ASP A 113 1.06 -2.61 3.18
N ILE A 114 0.95 -2.85 1.87
CA ILE A 114 -0.29 -3.18 1.18
C ILE A 114 -0.10 -4.52 0.48
N THR A 115 -1.00 -5.45 0.76
CA THR A 115 -1.07 -6.73 0.05
C THR A 115 -2.48 -6.91 -0.50
N ILE A 116 -2.60 -7.29 -1.77
CA ILE A 116 -3.88 -7.69 -2.37
C ILE A 116 -3.79 -9.17 -2.78
N VAL A 117 -4.78 -9.94 -2.34
CA VAL A 117 -4.89 -11.37 -2.59
C VAL A 117 -6.13 -11.64 -3.42
N ASP A 118 -6.02 -12.51 -4.42
CA ASP A 118 -7.17 -13.08 -5.10
C ASP A 118 -7.84 -14.12 -4.17
N ASN A 119 -9.05 -13.84 -3.73
CA ASN A 119 -9.75 -14.66 -2.75
C ASN A 119 -10.17 -16.04 -3.29
N LYS A 120 -10.21 -16.22 -4.62
CA LYS A 120 -10.52 -17.51 -5.25
C LYS A 120 -9.33 -18.44 -5.30
N SER A 121 -8.15 -17.92 -5.67
CA SER A 121 -6.92 -18.71 -5.78
C SER A 121 -6.10 -18.74 -4.49
N GLY A 122 -6.28 -17.74 -3.61
CA GLY A 122 -5.44 -17.53 -2.45
C GLY A 122 -4.08 -16.90 -2.79
N GLU A 123 -3.85 -16.51 -4.05
CA GLU A 123 -2.57 -15.97 -4.50
C GLU A 123 -2.47 -14.47 -4.24
N GLN A 124 -1.30 -14.03 -3.84
CA GLN A 124 -0.98 -12.61 -3.77
C GLN A 124 -0.84 -12.06 -5.19
N VAL A 125 -1.69 -11.10 -5.54
CA VAL A 125 -1.68 -10.49 -6.88
C VAL A 125 -0.95 -9.16 -6.91
N PHE A 126 -0.90 -8.45 -5.79
CA PHE A 126 -0.23 -7.15 -5.68
C PHE A 126 0.40 -6.95 -4.31
N PHE A 127 1.49 -6.20 -4.29
CA PHE A 127 2.18 -5.79 -3.09
C PHE A 127 2.72 -4.38 -3.27
N ALA A 128 2.66 -3.57 -2.22
CA ALA A 128 3.36 -2.29 -2.15
C ALA A 128 3.73 -1.98 -0.71
N LYS A 129 4.94 -1.50 -0.49
CA LYS A 129 5.38 -1.01 0.81
C LYS A 129 6.24 0.24 0.65
N GLY A 130 6.28 1.03 1.70
CA GLY A 130 7.14 2.20 1.70
C GLY A 130 6.99 3.07 2.92
N ASN A 131 7.66 4.21 2.84
CA ASN A 131 7.61 5.24 3.85
C ASN A 131 7.75 6.60 3.16
N ASP A 132 6.67 7.37 3.13
CA ASP A 132 6.65 8.68 2.46
C ASP A 132 5.52 9.56 2.99
N CYS A 133 5.44 10.78 2.49
CA CYS A 133 4.32 11.66 2.74
C CYS A 133 3.04 11.12 2.10
N ARG A 134 1.92 11.19 2.81
CA ARG A 134 0.60 10.69 2.35
C ARG A 134 0.25 11.14 0.93
N THR A 135 0.49 12.41 0.59
CA THR A 135 0.24 12.93 -0.76
C THR A 135 1.07 12.20 -1.80
N LYS A 136 2.35 11.94 -1.52
CA LYS A 136 3.26 11.24 -2.42
C LYS A 136 2.90 9.77 -2.56
N ILE A 137 2.55 9.11 -1.47
CA ILE A 137 2.07 7.73 -1.49
C ILE A 137 0.83 7.63 -2.38
N ASN A 138 -0.12 8.56 -2.28
CA ASN A 138 -1.33 8.57 -3.11
C ASN A 138 -1.01 8.74 -4.61
N GLU A 139 -0.01 9.52 -4.99
CA GLU A 139 0.45 9.63 -6.39
C GLU A 139 1.04 8.30 -6.87
N ILE A 140 1.89 7.66 -6.06
CA ILE A 140 2.48 6.36 -6.36
C ILE A 140 1.38 5.31 -6.53
N LEU A 141 0.48 5.19 -5.55
CA LEU A 141 -0.59 4.19 -5.59
C LEU A 141 -1.56 4.37 -6.76
N LYS A 142 -1.85 5.60 -7.20
CA LYS A 142 -2.63 5.83 -8.43
C LYS A 142 -1.97 5.23 -9.66
N THR A 143 -0.65 5.31 -9.75
CA THR A 143 0.12 4.72 -10.85
C THR A 143 0.17 3.20 -10.74
N GLU A 144 0.48 2.69 -9.56
CA GLU A 144 0.64 1.26 -9.32
C GLU A 144 -0.68 0.49 -9.43
N PHE A 145 -1.80 1.09 -9.02
CA PHE A 145 -3.12 0.51 -9.17
C PHE A 145 -3.71 0.65 -10.59
N ALA A 146 -3.02 1.28 -11.53
CA ALA A 146 -3.52 1.41 -12.90
C ALA A 146 -3.87 0.07 -13.57
N ALA A 147 -3.25 -1.02 -13.14
CA ALA A 147 -3.57 -2.37 -13.61
C ALA A 147 -4.98 -2.85 -13.19
N PHE A 148 -5.59 -2.25 -12.17
CA PHE A 148 -6.91 -2.62 -11.65
C PHE A 148 -8.06 -1.94 -12.41
N TRP A 149 -7.84 -0.86 -13.15
CA TRP A 149 -8.87 -0.14 -13.93
C TRP A 149 -8.62 0.04 -15.42
#